data_45c68d74ddedfcde22f0cb7eeefccd7f
#
_entry.id   45c68d74ddedfcde22f0cb7eeefccd7f
#
_cell.length_a   1.000
_cell.length_b   1.000
_cell.length_c   1.000
_cell.angle_alpha   90.00
_cell.angle_beta   90.00
_cell.angle_gamma   90.00
#
_symmetry.space_group_name_H-M   'P 1'
#
loop_
_entity.id
_entity.type
_entity.pdbx_description
1 polymer ?
#
loop_
_entity_poly.entity_id
_entity_poly.type
_entity_poly.pdbx_seq_one_letter_code
_entity_poly.pdbx_strand_id
1 'polypeptide(L)'
;MNGCVLSKNQPQKDGYCYETRGGKRQASYRWEWEDNYGKIPEGLMICHKCDNPSCKNLDHLFMGTNADNQKDKRLKGRACRGETRHNARLNKDLVKLIRGSTESQRVMAFKLGVDPATVRRVKQGKTWAHIE
;
A
#
# COMPACT_ATOMS: atom_id res chain seq x y z
N MET A 1 11.73 -12.65 -5.57
CA MET A 1 11.62 -13.98 -4.93
C MET A 1 11.27 -15.01 -6.00
N ASN A 2 12.16 -15.93 -6.23
CA ASN A 2 11.95 -17.00 -7.21
C ASN A 2 11.11 -18.14 -6.60
N GLY A 3 10.51 -18.99 -7.44
CA GLY A 3 9.75 -20.14 -6.99
C GLY A 3 8.28 -19.88 -6.70
N CYS A 4 7.71 -18.81 -7.26
CA CYS A 4 6.26 -18.61 -7.21
C CYS A 4 5.52 -19.76 -7.86
N VAL A 5 4.51 -20.30 -7.18
CA VAL A 5 3.56 -21.27 -7.72
C VAL A 5 2.28 -20.51 -8.09
N LEU A 6 2.00 -20.41 -9.38
CA LEU A 6 0.86 -19.65 -9.85
C LEU A 6 -0.43 -20.49 -9.81
N SER A 7 -1.55 -19.82 -9.52
CA SER A 7 -2.86 -20.43 -9.65
C SER A 7 -3.17 -20.77 -11.12
N LYS A 8 -3.91 -21.85 -11.33
CA LYS A 8 -4.40 -22.22 -12.69
C LYS A 8 -5.49 -21.27 -13.21
N ASN A 9 -6.15 -20.56 -12.31
CA ASN A 9 -7.22 -19.63 -12.67
C ASN A 9 -6.64 -18.31 -13.18
N GLN A 10 -7.36 -17.66 -14.08
CA GLN A 10 -6.97 -16.34 -14.58
C GLN A 10 -7.06 -15.27 -13.49
N PRO A 11 -6.06 -14.39 -13.37
CA PRO A 11 -6.10 -13.29 -12.43
C PRO A 11 -7.19 -12.28 -12.80
N GLN A 12 -7.89 -11.77 -11.81
CA GLN A 12 -8.85 -10.68 -11.94
C GLN A 12 -8.12 -9.33 -12.09
N LYS A 13 -8.88 -8.23 -12.24
CA LYS A 13 -8.31 -6.87 -12.37
C LYS A 13 -7.42 -6.46 -11.18
N ASP A 14 -7.68 -7.02 -10.00
CA ASP A 14 -6.87 -6.80 -8.79
C ASP A 14 -5.60 -7.66 -8.73
N GLY A 15 -5.37 -8.50 -9.74
CA GLY A 15 -4.23 -9.41 -9.83
C GLY A 15 -4.41 -10.73 -9.07
N TYR A 16 -5.50 -10.90 -8.32
CA TYR A 16 -5.77 -12.12 -7.57
C TYR A 16 -6.51 -13.16 -8.42
N CYS A 17 -6.19 -14.42 -8.15
CA CYS A 17 -6.93 -15.54 -8.70
C CYS A 17 -7.95 -16.03 -7.67
N TYR A 18 -9.18 -16.28 -8.11
CA TYR A 18 -10.27 -16.72 -7.24
C TYR A 18 -10.75 -18.11 -7.61
N GLU A 19 -11.19 -18.84 -6.61
CA GLU A 19 -11.74 -20.18 -6.73
C GLU A 19 -13.00 -20.29 -5.87
N THR A 20 -14.01 -20.99 -6.39
CA THR A 20 -15.26 -21.25 -5.66
C THR A 20 -15.32 -22.72 -5.29
N ARG A 21 -15.47 -23.01 -4.02
CA ARG A 21 -15.65 -24.35 -3.48
C ARG A 21 -16.88 -24.34 -2.56
N GLY A 22 -17.79 -25.29 -2.76
CA GLY A 22 -18.98 -25.41 -1.92
C GLY A 22 -19.82 -24.13 -1.79
N GLY A 23 -19.91 -23.34 -2.87
CA GLY A 23 -20.65 -22.08 -2.88
C GLY A 23 -19.89 -20.87 -2.27
N LYS A 24 -18.72 -21.09 -1.67
CA LYS A 24 -17.86 -20.04 -1.12
C LYS A 24 -16.77 -19.65 -2.12
N ARG A 25 -16.74 -18.39 -2.50
CA ARG A 25 -15.69 -17.81 -3.35
C ARG A 25 -14.62 -17.14 -2.50
N GLN A 26 -13.37 -17.52 -2.68
CA GLN A 26 -12.22 -16.82 -2.08
C GLN A 26 -10.97 -16.95 -2.94
N ALA A 27 -9.94 -16.19 -2.60
CA ALA A 27 -8.68 -16.22 -3.34
C ALA A 27 -8.03 -17.63 -3.27
N SER A 28 -7.43 -18.04 -4.39
CA SER A 28 -6.84 -19.40 -4.50
C SER A 28 -5.75 -19.66 -3.47
N TYR A 29 -4.92 -18.68 -3.14
CA TYR A 29 -3.87 -18.82 -2.11
C TYR A 29 -4.43 -19.05 -0.71
N ARG A 30 -5.65 -18.54 -0.42
CA ARG A 30 -6.32 -18.78 0.86
C ARG A 30 -6.81 -20.22 0.95
N TRP A 31 -7.34 -20.78 -0.14
CA TRP A 31 -7.70 -22.21 -0.21
C TRP A 31 -6.47 -23.09 -0.01
N GLU A 32 -5.35 -22.75 -0.65
CA GLU A 32 -4.09 -23.47 -0.49
C GLU A 32 -3.61 -23.46 0.97
N TRP A 33 -3.73 -22.33 1.65
CA TRP A 33 -3.41 -22.21 3.07
C TRP A 33 -4.32 -23.06 3.94
N GLU A 34 -5.63 -22.97 3.73
CA GLU A 34 -6.63 -23.75 4.50
C GLU A 34 -6.51 -25.25 4.28
N ASP A 35 -6.14 -25.70 3.08
CA ASP A 35 -5.91 -27.11 2.76
C ASP A 35 -4.70 -27.71 3.51
N ASN A 36 -3.70 -26.89 3.82
CA ASN A 36 -2.46 -27.33 4.46
C ASN A 36 -2.40 -27.02 5.97
N TYR A 37 -2.98 -25.92 6.41
CA TYR A 37 -2.88 -25.46 7.80
C TYR A 37 -4.23 -25.33 8.52
N GLY A 38 -5.34 -25.56 7.83
CA GLY A 38 -6.68 -25.42 8.37
C GLY A 38 -7.26 -24.01 8.24
N LYS A 39 -8.46 -23.85 8.80
CA LYS A 39 -9.22 -22.60 8.69
C LYS A 39 -8.43 -21.38 9.19
N ILE A 40 -8.47 -20.29 8.43
CA ILE A 40 -7.86 -19.02 8.80
C ILE A 40 -8.65 -18.41 9.97
N PRO A 41 -7.99 -18.10 11.13
CA PRO A 41 -8.66 -17.48 12.27
C PRO A 41 -9.26 -16.12 11.91
N GLU A 42 -10.36 -15.77 12.57
CA GLU A 42 -10.99 -14.45 12.44
C GLU A 42 -10.02 -13.33 12.85
N GLY A 43 -10.03 -12.24 12.10
CA GLY A 43 -9.14 -11.10 12.32
C GLY A 43 -7.73 -11.25 11.76
N LEU A 44 -7.38 -12.42 11.23
CA LEU A 44 -6.11 -12.67 10.56
C LEU A 44 -6.29 -12.77 9.04
N MET A 45 -5.23 -12.46 8.33
CA MET A 45 -5.20 -12.53 6.86
C MET A 45 -3.93 -13.23 6.38
N ILE A 46 -3.98 -13.76 5.18
CA ILE A 46 -2.82 -14.34 4.51
C ILE A 46 -2.22 -13.30 3.58
N CYS A 47 -0.93 -13.06 3.75
CA CYS A 47 -0.17 -12.08 3.00
C CYS A 47 0.92 -12.75 2.16
N HIS A 48 1.34 -12.07 1.10
CA HIS A 48 2.41 -12.53 0.21
C HIS A 48 3.74 -11.87 0.56
N LYS A 49 4.76 -12.68 0.81
CA LYS A 49 6.16 -12.20 0.92
C LYS A 49 6.72 -11.78 -0.45
N CYS A 50 6.32 -12.50 -1.51
CA CYS A 50 6.77 -12.29 -2.88
C CYS A 50 6.06 -11.14 -3.62
N ASP A 51 5.04 -10.54 -3.03
CA ASP A 51 4.20 -9.47 -3.62
C ASP A 51 3.44 -9.87 -4.89
N ASN A 52 3.42 -11.15 -5.25
CA ASN A 52 2.66 -11.65 -6.37
C ASN A 52 1.30 -12.17 -5.91
N PRO A 53 0.18 -11.47 -6.19
CA PRO A 53 -1.15 -11.86 -5.73
C PRO A 53 -1.66 -13.16 -6.34
N SER A 54 -1.09 -13.63 -7.44
CA SER A 54 -1.43 -14.90 -8.08
C SER A 54 -0.66 -16.10 -7.53
N CYS A 55 0.35 -15.85 -6.67
CA CYS A 55 1.16 -16.90 -6.08
C CYS A 55 0.42 -17.63 -4.97
N LYS A 56 0.48 -18.95 -4.97
CA LYS A 56 -0.05 -19.82 -3.91
C LYS A 56 1.02 -20.70 -3.26
N ASN A 57 2.29 -20.40 -3.47
CA ASN A 57 3.38 -21.09 -2.79
C ASN A 57 3.33 -20.79 -1.29
N LEU A 58 3.19 -21.82 -0.46
CA LEU A 58 3.07 -21.67 1.00
C LEU A 58 4.31 -21.01 1.63
N ASP A 59 5.50 -21.22 1.07
CA ASP A 59 6.74 -20.59 1.55
C ASP A 59 6.74 -19.07 1.31
N HIS A 60 5.93 -18.59 0.37
CA HIS A 60 5.76 -17.17 0.05
C HIS A 60 4.58 -16.52 0.78
N LEU A 61 3.85 -17.28 1.58
CA LEU A 61 2.69 -16.80 2.33
C LEU A 61 3.02 -16.70 3.82
N PHE A 62 2.37 -15.77 4.49
CA PHE A 62 2.40 -15.68 5.95
C PHE A 62 1.04 -15.21 6.48
N MET A 63 0.73 -15.62 7.69
CA MET A 63 -0.50 -15.20 8.38
C MET A 63 -0.17 -14.05 9.32
N GLY A 64 -0.94 -12.99 9.26
CA GLY A 64 -0.75 -11.83 10.10
C GLY A 64 -1.99 -10.95 10.22
N THR A 65 -1.89 -9.92 11.02
CA THR A 65 -2.93 -8.91 11.17
C THR A 65 -2.87 -7.88 10.04
N ASN A 66 -3.89 -7.03 9.95
CA ASN A 66 -3.86 -5.88 9.03
C ASN A 66 -2.66 -4.95 9.35
N ALA A 67 -2.31 -4.79 10.63
CA ALA A 67 -1.13 -4.00 11.04
C ALA A 67 0.17 -4.60 10.49
N ASP A 68 0.33 -5.92 10.53
CA ASP A 68 1.49 -6.62 9.98
C ASP A 68 1.58 -6.42 8.46
N ASN A 69 0.46 -6.52 7.76
CA ASN A 69 0.39 -6.28 6.32
C ASN A 69 0.75 -4.82 5.96
N GLN A 70 0.26 -3.84 6.72
CA GLN A 70 0.61 -2.43 6.53
C GLN A 70 2.09 -2.16 6.83
N LYS A 71 2.66 -2.82 7.84
CA LYS A 71 4.08 -2.74 8.16
C LYS A 71 4.93 -3.29 7.01
N ASP A 72 4.60 -4.46 6.48
CA ASP A 72 5.27 -5.06 5.32
C ASP A 72 5.21 -4.12 4.11
N LYS A 73 4.06 -3.54 3.82
CA LYS A 73 3.87 -2.56 2.75
C LYS A 73 4.79 -1.33 2.90
N ARG A 74 4.98 -0.84 4.12
CA ARG A 74 5.88 0.30 4.40
C ARG A 74 7.34 -0.08 4.23
N LEU A 75 7.74 -1.23 4.76
CA LEU A 75 9.13 -1.73 4.66
C LEU A 75 9.55 -1.95 3.21
N LYS A 76 8.63 -2.40 2.36
CA LYS A 76 8.85 -2.60 0.92
C LYS A 76 8.71 -1.32 0.09
N GLY A 77 8.45 -0.17 0.72
CA GLY A 77 8.31 1.11 0.02
C GLY A 77 7.05 1.25 -0.85
N ARG A 78 6.07 0.35 -0.71
CA ARG A 78 4.83 0.36 -1.51
C ARG A 78 3.73 1.28 -0.97
N ALA A 79 3.95 1.90 0.19
CA ALA A 79 3.00 2.87 0.72
C ALA A 79 3.02 4.16 -0.10
N CYS A 80 1.85 4.61 -0.52
CA CYS A 80 1.74 5.89 -1.24
C CYS A 80 2.20 7.05 -0.38
N ARG A 81 3.11 7.87 -0.89
CA ARG A 81 3.67 9.06 -0.22
C ARG A 81 3.64 10.25 -1.15
N GLY A 82 3.45 11.43 -0.56
CA GLY A 82 3.56 12.66 -1.31
C GLY A 82 2.70 12.68 -2.57
N GLU A 83 3.29 12.95 -3.70
CA GLU A 83 2.62 13.07 -5.01
C GLU A 83 2.03 11.76 -5.54
N THR A 84 2.45 10.60 -5.03
CA THR A 84 1.88 9.31 -5.44
C THR A 84 0.53 9.01 -4.80
N ARG A 85 0.07 9.84 -3.87
CA ARG A 85 -1.29 9.76 -3.35
C ARG A 85 -2.26 10.33 -4.38
N HIS A 86 -3.35 9.61 -4.69
CA HIS A 86 -4.32 10.01 -5.70
C HIS A 86 -4.98 11.38 -5.47
N ASN A 87 -5.01 11.86 -4.22
CA ASN A 87 -5.52 13.18 -3.84
C ASN A 87 -4.42 14.21 -3.53
N ALA A 88 -3.18 13.96 -3.98
CA ALA A 88 -2.10 14.90 -3.73
C ALA A 88 -2.32 16.20 -4.49
N ARG A 89 -2.37 17.32 -3.78
CA ARG A 89 -2.43 18.66 -4.36
C ARG A 89 -1.06 19.30 -4.56
N LEU A 90 -0.04 18.73 -3.92
CA LEU A 90 1.35 19.14 -4.00
C LEU A 90 2.18 18.07 -4.70
N ASN A 91 3.24 18.48 -5.34
CA ASN A 91 4.27 17.62 -5.90
C ASN A 91 5.64 17.99 -5.31
N LYS A 92 6.68 17.25 -5.69
CA LYS A 92 8.05 17.48 -5.25
C LYS A 92 8.53 18.92 -5.50
N ASP A 93 8.24 19.47 -6.66
CA ASP A 93 8.69 20.81 -7.05
C ASP A 93 8.01 21.90 -6.23
N LEU A 94 6.70 21.78 -6.01
CA LEU A 94 5.93 22.68 -5.15
C LEU A 94 6.40 22.63 -3.69
N VAL A 95 6.75 21.45 -3.19
CA VAL A 95 7.29 21.31 -1.83
C VAL A 95 8.63 22.02 -1.69
N LYS A 96 9.51 21.90 -2.66
CA LYS A 96 10.80 22.62 -2.68
C LYS A 96 10.59 24.11 -2.77
N LEU A 97 9.65 24.57 -3.60
CA LEU A 97 9.26 25.98 -3.71
C LEU A 97 8.77 26.53 -2.37
N ILE A 98 7.90 25.80 -1.68
CA ILE A 98 7.38 26.20 -0.36
C ILE A 98 8.52 26.33 0.66
N ARG A 99 9.43 25.38 0.71
CA ARG A 99 10.54 25.36 1.67
C ARG A 99 11.56 26.46 1.40
N GLY A 100 11.79 26.79 0.14
CA GLY A 100 12.69 27.89 -0.27
C GLY A 100 12.08 29.28 -0.26
N SER A 101 10.77 29.39 -0.09
CA SER A 101 10.06 30.69 -0.16
C SER A 101 10.16 31.44 1.16
N THR A 102 10.35 32.77 1.06
CA THR A 102 10.27 33.73 2.17
C THR A 102 8.86 34.30 2.36
N GLU A 103 7.94 34.01 1.44
CA GLU A 103 6.55 34.49 1.51
C GLU A 103 5.81 33.93 2.72
N SER A 104 4.79 34.61 3.18
CA SER A 104 3.96 34.14 4.28
C SER A 104 3.20 32.88 3.91
N GLN A 105 2.87 32.08 4.93
CA GLN A 105 2.12 30.85 4.75
C GLN A 105 0.76 31.07 4.07
N ARG A 106 0.10 32.21 4.40
CA ARG A 106 -1.20 32.57 3.81
C ARG A 106 -1.08 32.89 2.33
N VAL A 107 -0.07 33.63 1.93
CA VAL A 107 0.18 34.00 0.53
C VAL A 107 0.50 32.73 -0.30
N MET A 108 1.40 31.89 0.19
CA MET A 108 1.72 30.62 -0.47
C MET A 108 0.51 29.71 -0.59
N ALA A 109 -0.28 29.59 0.47
CA ALA A 109 -1.49 28.76 0.47
C ALA A 109 -2.51 29.27 -0.58
N PHE A 110 -2.71 30.56 -0.67
CA PHE A 110 -3.58 31.16 -1.68
C PHE A 110 -3.09 30.87 -3.10
N LYS A 111 -1.80 31.09 -3.38
CA LYS A 111 -1.20 30.83 -4.70
C LYS A 111 -1.32 29.38 -5.13
N LEU A 112 -1.19 28.44 -4.20
CA LEU A 112 -1.19 27.00 -4.46
C LEU A 112 -2.56 26.35 -4.30
N GLY A 113 -3.57 27.08 -3.85
CA GLY A 113 -4.92 26.54 -3.62
C GLY A 113 -4.98 25.50 -2.52
N VAL A 114 -4.16 25.63 -1.48
CA VAL A 114 -4.10 24.72 -0.31
C VAL A 114 -4.33 25.48 0.98
N ASP A 115 -4.56 24.74 2.06
CA ASP A 115 -4.73 25.30 3.40
C ASP A 115 -3.39 25.86 3.94
N PRO A 116 -3.37 27.03 4.62
CA PRO A 116 -2.16 27.56 5.26
C PRO A 116 -1.48 26.61 6.24
N ALA A 117 -2.26 25.77 6.94
CA ALA A 117 -1.71 24.75 7.81
C ALA A 117 -0.90 23.70 7.03
N THR A 118 -1.29 23.40 5.80
CA THR A 118 -0.54 22.51 4.90
C THR A 118 0.82 23.10 4.58
N VAL A 119 0.89 24.38 4.20
CA VAL A 119 2.15 25.11 3.94
C VAL A 119 3.06 25.09 5.18
N ARG A 120 2.49 25.37 6.35
CA ARG A 120 3.23 25.34 7.62
C ARG A 120 3.84 23.96 7.90
N ARG A 121 3.06 22.89 7.75
CA ARG A 121 3.54 21.52 7.98
C ARG A 121 4.65 21.11 7.00
N VAL A 122 4.55 21.56 5.75
CA VAL A 122 5.60 21.32 4.74
C VAL A 122 6.88 22.06 5.12
N LYS A 123 6.80 23.34 5.51
CA LYS A 123 7.96 24.14 5.97
C LYS A 123 8.63 23.54 7.20
N GLN A 124 7.83 22.95 8.11
CA GLN A 124 8.34 22.29 9.33
C GLN A 124 8.85 20.88 9.12
N GLY A 125 8.78 20.35 7.89
CA GLY A 125 9.15 18.97 7.60
C GLY A 125 8.25 17.90 8.22
N LYS A 126 7.09 18.29 8.77
CA LYS A 126 6.12 17.34 9.36
C LYS A 126 5.39 16.51 8.32
N THR A 127 5.22 17.06 7.13
CA THR A 127 4.72 16.35 5.96
C THR A 127 5.75 16.46 4.84
N TRP A 128 5.73 15.52 3.92
CA TRP A 128 6.73 15.45 2.84
C TRP A 128 8.18 15.32 3.34
N ALA A 129 8.37 14.67 4.49
CA ALA A 129 9.68 14.50 5.12
C ALA A 129 10.70 13.73 4.25
N HIS A 130 10.22 12.97 3.26
CA HIS A 130 11.04 12.22 2.30
C HIS A 130 11.61 13.07 1.16
N ILE A 131 11.23 14.35 1.08
CA ILE A 131 11.76 15.33 0.11
C ILE A 131 12.76 16.24 0.84
N GLU A 132 13.98 16.31 0.34
CA GLU A 132 15.04 17.22 0.80
C GLU A 132 14.98 18.58 0.10
#